data_7e00a8001430ed1dc936d679e2d7e34e
#
_entry.id   7e00a8001430ed1dc936d679e2d7e34e
#
_cell.length_a   1.000
_cell.length_b   1.000
_cell.length_c   1.000
_cell.angle_alpha   90.00
_cell.angle_beta   90.00
_cell.angle_gamma   90.00
#
_symmetry.space_group_name_H-M   'P 1'
#
loop_
_entity.id
_entity.type
_entity.pdbx_description
1 polymer ?
#
loop_
_entity_poly.entity_id
_entity_poly.type
_entity_poly.pdbx_seq_one_letter_code
_entity_poly.pdbx_strand_id
1 'polypeptide(L)'
;MSDRRKNTKKRKLYLVGYLCLCLFIILLAYFQLSRMARNYNTQHLELITGLYAEKMNDSMEYLQNYAQDNVKVAQAMEDKPPSQVRARMEKNLDSTVFCGIGLIGENGDIYGSKYAAADIRQEGLDKQALEAEEFFYSDPYQSSETGSMIVTTFVPVPDSSWLHTIYVSVKVENLRQFGVYDLLRSKISVHLLKADSENFVTCISSSGAENFEGSWNKLLLQQKYFQYNDGYSYSQWVKDMRSGKTDGRFSASIHGVESTISYRSITSMPGWYVIVELANKDVSDITQQFSWLGGTFGSILVAITLIYMLSILLLEKKDKKIYMGLSATDPLTELLNRRALQNAVEDELKKKRTGYFIFIDIDNFKTYNDTYGHNNGDLCLKHCVRIMKKCFPEGSILGRYGGDEFVVCLKGATQEETYTYMQEFQSWLTPLILSTGEVAELSVSAGGAAYPDQGEDFVSLCRSADAALYEVKQNGKGDFRVKS
;
A
#
# COMPACT_ATOMS: atom_id res chain seq x y z
N MET A 1 -19.65 -23.43 31.05
CA MET A 1 -19.84 -23.17 29.61
C MET A 1 -19.89 -21.68 29.24
N SER A 2 -20.49 -20.81 30.03
CA SER A 2 -20.61 -19.35 29.81
C SER A 2 -19.25 -18.63 29.73
N ASP A 3 -18.32 -18.92 30.62
CA ASP A 3 -17.01 -18.24 30.68
C ASP A 3 -16.08 -18.54 29.49
N ARG A 4 -16.14 -19.76 28.95
CA ARG A 4 -15.36 -20.13 27.75
C ARG A 4 -15.85 -19.40 26.49
N ARG A 5 -17.17 -19.22 26.30
CA ARG A 5 -17.76 -18.44 25.22
C ARG A 5 -17.37 -16.96 25.30
N LYS A 6 -17.32 -16.38 26.51
CA LYS A 6 -16.84 -15.01 26.75
C LYS A 6 -15.36 -14.85 26.38
N ASN A 7 -14.51 -15.80 26.73
CA ASN A 7 -13.07 -15.76 26.41
C ASN A 7 -12.80 -15.88 24.90
N THR A 8 -13.56 -16.73 24.19
CA THR A 8 -13.41 -16.86 22.72
C THR A 8 -13.88 -15.61 21.99
N LYS A 9 -14.97 -14.97 22.47
CA LYS A 9 -15.42 -13.68 21.92
C LYS A 9 -14.39 -12.56 22.18
N LYS A 10 -13.82 -12.49 23.38
CA LYS A 10 -12.75 -11.52 23.70
C LYS A 10 -11.51 -11.71 22.81
N ARG A 11 -11.05 -12.95 22.63
CA ARG A 11 -9.90 -13.24 21.73
C ARG A 11 -10.16 -12.82 20.28
N LYS A 12 -11.37 -13.09 19.75
CA LYS A 12 -11.76 -12.64 18.42
C LYS A 12 -11.79 -11.11 18.31
N LEU A 13 -12.27 -10.42 19.36
CA LEU A 13 -12.30 -8.96 19.40
C LEU A 13 -10.87 -8.36 19.42
N TYR A 14 -9.96 -8.94 20.21
CA TYR A 14 -8.54 -8.54 20.20
C TYR A 14 -7.86 -8.77 18.87
N LEU A 15 -8.17 -9.87 18.18
CA LEU A 15 -7.63 -10.18 16.86
C LEU A 15 -8.10 -9.17 15.80
N VAL A 16 -9.39 -8.82 15.81
CA VAL A 16 -9.93 -7.78 14.92
C VAL A 16 -9.32 -6.43 15.24
N GLY A 17 -9.19 -6.06 16.51
CA GLY A 17 -8.52 -4.83 16.93
C GLY A 17 -7.06 -4.76 16.47
N TYR A 18 -6.32 -5.86 16.57
CA TYR A 18 -4.94 -5.95 16.07
C TYR A 18 -4.86 -5.77 14.55
N LEU A 19 -5.76 -6.41 13.79
CA LEU A 19 -5.84 -6.24 12.33
C LEU A 19 -6.13 -4.79 11.92
N CYS A 20 -7.09 -4.16 12.60
CA CYS A 20 -7.41 -2.75 12.36
C CYS A 20 -6.21 -1.84 12.67
N LEU A 21 -5.47 -2.12 13.75
CA LEU A 21 -4.26 -1.38 14.11
C LEU A 21 -3.16 -1.55 13.06
N CYS A 22 -2.91 -2.76 12.59
CA CYS A 22 -1.94 -3.03 11.52
C CYS A 22 -2.30 -2.30 10.22
N LEU A 23 -3.58 -2.34 9.83
CA LEU A 23 -4.07 -1.65 8.64
C LEU A 23 -3.91 -0.12 8.77
N PHE A 24 -4.21 0.41 9.94
CA PHE A 24 -4.02 1.83 10.25
C PHE A 24 -2.55 2.25 10.17
N ILE A 25 -1.61 1.46 10.70
CA ILE A 25 -0.17 1.72 10.63
C ILE A 25 0.31 1.70 9.18
N ILE A 26 -0.14 0.74 8.38
CA ILE A 26 0.20 0.64 6.95
C ILE A 26 -0.29 1.88 6.18
N LEU A 27 -1.53 2.30 6.41
CA LEU A 27 -2.10 3.50 5.80
C LEU A 27 -1.35 4.77 6.21
N LEU A 28 -1.00 4.88 7.49
CA LEU A 28 -0.22 6.00 8.01
C LEU A 28 1.17 6.06 7.38
N ALA A 29 1.86 4.92 7.29
CA ALA A 29 3.16 4.80 6.66
C ALA A 29 3.11 5.15 5.16
N TYR A 30 2.09 4.68 4.44
CA TYR A 30 1.86 5.04 3.04
C TYR A 30 1.63 6.55 2.87
N PHE A 31 0.81 7.15 3.73
CA PHE A 31 0.56 8.59 3.68
C PHE A 31 1.83 9.42 3.97
N GLN A 32 2.62 8.99 4.97
CA GLN A 32 3.90 9.64 5.29
C GLN A 32 4.92 9.51 4.15
N LEU A 33 5.07 8.31 3.57
CA LEU A 33 5.96 8.08 2.42
C LEU A 33 5.55 8.94 1.21
N SER A 34 4.27 9.00 0.90
CA SER A 34 3.75 9.85 -0.19
C SER A 34 3.97 11.34 0.06
N ARG A 35 3.88 11.78 1.33
CA ARG A 35 4.18 13.16 1.73
C ARG A 35 5.68 13.45 1.63
N MET A 36 6.53 12.53 2.10
CA MET A 36 7.99 12.67 2.00
C MET A 36 8.45 12.72 0.54
N ALA A 37 7.91 11.85 -0.33
CA ALA A 37 8.25 11.85 -1.75
C ALA A 37 7.87 13.18 -2.43
N ARG A 38 6.68 13.73 -2.14
CA ARG A 38 6.28 15.05 -2.65
C ARG A 38 7.20 16.17 -2.15
N ASN A 39 7.53 16.19 -0.87
CA ASN A 39 8.43 17.19 -0.29
C ASN A 39 9.84 17.08 -0.86
N TYR A 40 10.35 15.85 -1.02
CA TYR A 40 11.67 15.61 -1.61
C TYR A 40 11.76 16.17 -3.04
N ASN A 41 10.77 15.88 -3.88
CA ASN A 41 10.74 16.38 -5.25
C ASN A 41 10.69 17.91 -5.32
N THR A 42 9.93 18.51 -4.40
CA THR A 42 9.80 19.98 -4.32
C THR A 42 11.12 20.63 -3.89
N GLN A 43 11.75 20.12 -2.85
CA GLN A 43 13.06 20.62 -2.38
C GLN A 43 14.15 20.40 -3.42
N HIS A 44 14.10 19.26 -4.13
CA HIS A 44 15.05 18.94 -5.17
C HIS A 44 14.91 19.90 -6.37
N LEU A 45 13.68 20.27 -6.74
CA LEU A 45 13.42 21.25 -7.81
C LEU A 45 13.93 22.64 -7.43
N GLU A 46 13.69 23.09 -6.21
CA GLU A 46 14.20 24.37 -5.70
C GLU A 46 15.74 24.39 -5.68
N LEU A 47 16.37 23.29 -5.26
CA LEU A 47 17.82 23.14 -5.28
C LEU A 47 18.37 23.23 -6.72
N ILE A 48 17.76 22.49 -7.64
CA ILE A 48 18.13 22.50 -9.06
C ILE A 48 17.99 23.92 -9.65
N THR A 49 16.87 24.59 -9.37
CA THR A 49 16.64 25.95 -9.83
C THR A 49 17.71 26.89 -9.28
N GLY A 50 18.10 26.71 -8.01
CA GLY A 50 19.18 27.46 -7.39
C GLY A 50 20.51 27.25 -8.08
N LEU A 51 20.87 25.99 -8.37
CA LEU A 51 22.11 25.64 -9.07
C LEU A 51 22.16 26.22 -10.49
N TYR A 52 21.03 26.20 -11.22
CA TYR A 52 20.98 26.82 -12.55
C TYR A 52 21.10 28.34 -12.48
N ALA A 53 20.45 28.99 -11.47
CA ALA A 53 20.58 30.42 -11.29
C ALA A 53 22.02 30.83 -10.91
N GLU A 54 22.68 30.07 -10.04
CA GLU A 54 24.08 30.29 -9.66
C GLU A 54 25.01 30.11 -10.86
N LYS A 55 24.85 29.06 -11.64
CA LYS A 55 25.63 28.81 -12.84
C LYS A 55 25.42 29.89 -13.91
N MET A 56 24.17 30.34 -14.06
CA MET A 56 23.89 31.44 -14.96
C MET A 56 24.59 32.72 -14.48
N ASN A 57 24.58 32.96 -13.19
CA ASN A 57 25.26 34.08 -12.56
C ASN A 57 26.77 34.06 -12.83
N ASP A 58 27.41 32.89 -12.57
CA ASP A 58 28.84 32.68 -12.86
C ASP A 58 29.16 32.94 -14.37
N SER A 59 28.26 32.48 -15.24
CA SER A 59 28.43 32.66 -16.70
C SER A 59 28.33 34.11 -17.09
N MET A 60 27.41 34.87 -16.55
CA MET A 60 27.24 36.29 -16.81
C MET A 60 28.40 37.12 -16.26
N GLU A 61 28.87 36.77 -15.06
CA GLU A 61 30.04 37.38 -14.45
C GLU A 61 31.29 37.09 -15.30
N TYR A 62 31.45 35.89 -15.84
CA TYR A 62 32.51 35.56 -16.76
C TYR A 62 32.44 36.39 -18.05
N LEU A 63 31.25 36.58 -18.63
CA LEU A 63 31.04 37.43 -19.81
C LEU A 63 31.41 38.87 -19.54
N GLN A 64 31.00 39.40 -18.41
CA GLN A 64 31.30 40.77 -17.97
C GLN A 64 32.83 40.97 -17.80
N ASN A 65 33.48 40.07 -17.07
CA ASN A 65 34.92 40.11 -16.85
C ASN A 65 35.70 40.03 -18.16
N TYR A 66 35.28 39.11 -19.09
CA TYR A 66 35.88 39.01 -20.41
C TYR A 66 35.72 40.31 -21.18
N ALA A 67 34.56 40.92 -21.20
CA ALA A 67 34.35 42.21 -21.85
C ALA A 67 35.18 43.33 -21.22
N GLN A 68 35.27 43.40 -19.90
CA GLN A 68 36.08 44.37 -19.16
C GLN A 68 37.60 44.22 -19.44
N ASP A 69 38.08 42.99 -19.56
CA ASP A 69 39.48 42.76 -19.94
C ASP A 69 39.78 43.25 -21.38
N ASN A 70 38.80 43.13 -22.29
CA ASN A 70 38.90 43.67 -23.60
C ASN A 70 38.84 45.22 -23.63
N VAL A 71 38.23 45.86 -22.65
CA VAL A 71 38.33 47.32 -22.46
C VAL A 71 39.80 47.74 -22.28
N LYS A 72 40.56 47.05 -21.45
CA LYS A 72 42.00 47.29 -21.25
C LYS A 72 42.80 47.11 -22.54
N VAL A 73 42.44 46.09 -23.32
CA VAL A 73 43.05 45.85 -24.63
C VAL A 73 42.77 47.01 -25.59
N ALA A 74 41.54 47.47 -25.65
CA ALA A 74 41.14 48.61 -26.46
C ALA A 74 41.86 49.92 -26.08
N GLN A 75 41.88 50.21 -24.81
CA GLN A 75 42.61 51.39 -24.28
C GLN A 75 44.12 51.36 -24.61
N ALA A 76 44.75 50.18 -24.47
CA ALA A 76 46.17 49.98 -24.84
C ALA A 76 46.43 50.13 -26.33
N MET A 77 45.42 50.10 -27.19
CA MET A 77 45.49 50.19 -28.65
C MET A 77 44.75 51.42 -29.22
N GLU A 78 44.54 52.45 -28.43
CA GLU A 78 43.74 53.62 -28.79
C GLU A 78 44.22 54.35 -30.01
N ASP A 79 45.53 54.30 -30.29
CA ASP A 79 46.17 54.86 -31.49
C ASP A 79 46.01 54.02 -32.77
N LYS A 80 45.39 52.84 -32.65
CA LYS A 80 45.22 51.89 -33.78
C LYS A 80 43.83 52.01 -34.40
N PRO A 81 43.72 51.71 -35.72
CA PRO A 81 42.41 51.65 -36.38
C PRO A 81 41.47 50.66 -35.70
N PRO A 82 40.13 50.96 -35.66
CA PRO A 82 39.14 50.06 -35.05
C PRO A 82 39.20 48.64 -35.54
N SER A 83 39.52 48.41 -36.82
CA SER A 83 39.64 47.05 -37.38
C SER A 83 40.81 46.27 -36.79
N GLN A 84 41.94 46.93 -36.44
CA GLN A 84 43.08 46.26 -35.78
C GLN A 84 42.77 45.92 -34.31
N VAL A 85 42.11 46.83 -33.61
CA VAL A 85 41.66 46.62 -32.24
C VAL A 85 40.71 45.43 -32.17
N ARG A 86 39.71 45.41 -33.04
CA ARG A 86 38.77 44.30 -33.16
C ARG A 86 39.49 43.00 -33.49
N ALA A 87 40.35 42.97 -34.51
CA ALA A 87 41.07 41.75 -34.90
C ALA A 87 41.94 41.17 -33.77
N ARG A 88 42.47 42.05 -32.87
CA ARG A 88 43.22 41.64 -31.71
C ARG A 88 42.32 40.96 -30.69
N MET A 89 41.12 41.50 -30.46
CA MET A 89 40.13 40.91 -29.54
C MET A 89 39.60 39.59 -30.08
N GLU A 90 39.25 39.53 -31.35
CA GLU A 90 38.77 38.30 -32.02
C GLU A 90 39.78 37.15 -31.94
N LYS A 91 41.08 37.46 -32.01
CA LYS A 91 42.13 36.43 -31.91
C LYS A 91 42.13 35.69 -30.57
N ASN A 92 41.65 36.32 -29.53
CA ASN A 92 41.61 35.78 -28.19
C ASN A 92 40.22 35.27 -27.83
N LEU A 93 39.25 35.35 -28.76
CA LEU A 93 37.88 34.93 -28.53
C LEU A 93 37.78 33.40 -28.47
N ASP A 94 37.28 32.90 -27.37
CA ASP A 94 36.89 31.47 -27.26
C ASP A 94 35.60 31.24 -28.05
N SER A 95 35.77 30.80 -29.30
CA SER A 95 34.66 30.55 -30.23
C SER A 95 33.70 29.39 -29.76
N THR A 96 34.08 28.65 -28.74
CA THR A 96 33.18 27.62 -28.15
C THR A 96 32.10 28.25 -27.28
N VAL A 97 32.40 29.41 -26.68
CA VAL A 97 31.50 30.12 -25.78
C VAL A 97 30.86 31.32 -26.47
N PHE A 98 31.70 32.13 -27.11
CA PHE A 98 31.29 33.40 -27.68
C PHE A 98 30.99 33.26 -29.19
N CYS A 99 29.99 33.98 -29.67
CA CYS A 99 29.67 34.03 -31.08
C CYS A 99 30.11 35.32 -31.78
N GLY A 100 30.52 36.33 -31.02
CA GLY A 100 31.00 37.58 -31.61
C GLY A 100 31.54 38.59 -30.58
N ILE A 101 32.44 39.46 -31.06
CA ILE A 101 32.91 40.64 -30.33
C ILE A 101 32.98 41.80 -31.30
N GLY A 102 32.67 42.98 -30.83
CA GLY A 102 32.78 44.18 -31.65
C GLY A 102 32.82 45.45 -30.82
N LEU A 103 32.89 46.56 -31.53
CA LEU A 103 33.10 47.87 -30.96
C LEU A 103 32.02 48.85 -31.46
N ILE A 104 31.60 49.77 -30.64
CA ILE A 104 30.73 50.91 -31.01
C ILE A 104 31.50 52.19 -30.72
N GLY A 105 31.69 52.98 -31.76
CA GLY A 105 32.38 54.28 -31.64
C GLY A 105 31.49 55.35 -31.09
N GLU A 106 32.09 56.46 -30.63
CA GLU A 106 31.39 57.64 -30.13
C GLU A 106 30.38 58.23 -31.13
N ASN A 107 30.63 58.06 -32.43
CA ASN A 107 29.73 58.47 -33.50
C ASN A 107 28.61 57.44 -33.82
N GLY A 108 28.52 56.33 -33.10
CA GLY A 108 27.57 55.26 -33.32
C GLY A 108 27.97 54.26 -34.44
N ASP A 109 29.22 54.37 -34.96
CA ASP A 109 29.71 53.36 -35.90
C ASP A 109 29.96 52.00 -35.24
N ILE A 110 29.46 50.92 -35.82
CA ILE A 110 29.61 49.59 -35.30
C ILE A 110 30.69 48.82 -36.09
N TYR A 111 31.74 48.44 -35.37
CA TYR A 111 32.84 47.65 -35.91
C TYR A 111 32.70 46.20 -35.45
N GLY A 112 31.88 45.45 -36.15
CA GLY A 112 31.57 44.06 -35.86
C GLY A 112 31.48 43.21 -37.14
N SER A 113 30.94 41.99 -37.07
CA SER A 113 30.51 41.30 -38.30
C SER A 113 29.36 42.10 -38.94
N LYS A 114 29.19 41.95 -40.24
CA LYS A 114 28.13 42.66 -40.96
C LYS A 114 26.73 42.35 -40.39
N TYR A 115 26.54 41.11 -40.01
CA TYR A 115 25.27 40.65 -39.44
C TYR A 115 25.07 41.17 -38.01
N ALA A 116 26.07 41.06 -37.14
CA ALA A 116 25.98 41.56 -35.78
C ALA A 116 25.71 43.08 -35.74
N ALA A 117 26.33 43.86 -36.62
CA ALA A 117 26.07 45.29 -36.74
C ALA A 117 24.61 45.59 -37.17
N ALA A 118 24.06 44.76 -38.11
CA ALA A 118 22.68 44.91 -38.54
C ALA A 118 21.68 44.52 -37.40
N ASP A 119 21.92 43.42 -36.70
CA ASP A 119 21.09 42.94 -35.61
C ASP A 119 21.05 43.95 -34.44
N ILE A 120 22.22 44.49 -34.03
CA ILE A 120 22.35 45.50 -32.98
C ILE A 120 21.54 46.77 -33.33
N ARG A 121 21.60 47.22 -34.56
CA ARG A 121 20.83 48.39 -35.02
C ARG A 121 19.34 48.12 -35.10
N GLN A 122 18.98 46.94 -35.61
CA GLN A 122 17.58 46.56 -35.70
C GLN A 122 16.89 46.46 -34.32
N GLU A 123 17.60 45.97 -33.32
CA GLU A 123 17.14 45.90 -31.95
C GLU A 123 17.27 47.23 -31.17
N GLY A 124 17.86 48.27 -31.78
CA GLY A 124 18.07 49.57 -31.15
C GLY A 124 19.14 49.56 -30.03
N LEU A 125 19.96 48.51 -29.98
CA LEU A 125 20.96 48.31 -28.92
C LEU A 125 22.15 49.24 -29.08
N ASP A 126 22.45 49.76 -30.26
CA ASP A 126 23.44 50.78 -30.53
C ASP A 126 23.11 52.09 -29.80
N LYS A 127 21.86 52.52 -29.86
CA LYS A 127 21.42 53.75 -29.13
C LYS A 127 21.47 53.56 -27.63
N GLN A 128 21.00 52.41 -27.16
CA GLN A 128 21.05 52.09 -25.73
C GLN A 128 22.50 52.00 -25.24
N ALA A 129 23.41 51.50 -26.02
CA ALA A 129 24.84 51.40 -25.71
C ALA A 129 25.51 52.77 -25.61
N LEU A 130 25.10 53.75 -26.43
CA LEU A 130 25.61 55.14 -26.41
C LEU A 130 25.07 55.96 -25.26
N GLU A 131 23.92 55.54 -24.69
CA GLU A 131 23.30 56.21 -23.53
C GLU A 131 23.70 55.56 -22.18
N ALA A 132 24.35 54.39 -22.25
CA ALA A 132 24.65 53.61 -21.04
C ALA A 132 25.96 54.10 -20.40
N GLU A 133 25.90 54.48 -19.11
CA GLU A 133 27.08 54.78 -18.29
C GLU A 133 27.67 53.55 -17.61
N GLU A 134 26.86 52.47 -17.49
CA GLU A 134 27.24 51.21 -16.89
C GLU A 134 27.03 50.05 -17.87
N PHE A 135 27.67 48.91 -17.62
CA PHE A 135 27.44 47.71 -18.44
C PHE A 135 25.98 47.25 -18.35
N PHE A 136 25.49 46.70 -19.44
CA PHE A 136 24.16 46.08 -19.49
C PHE A 136 24.15 44.87 -20.42
N TYR A 137 23.11 44.03 -20.26
CA TYR A 137 22.82 42.89 -21.13
C TYR A 137 21.60 43.21 -21.98
N SER A 138 21.67 42.81 -23.27
CA SER A 138 20.48 42.85 -24.13
C SER A 138 19.42 41.86 -23.69
N ASP A 139 18.16 42.07 -24.08
CA ASP A 139 17.22 41.00 -24.19
C ASP A 139 17.75 39.98 -25.19
N PRO A 140 17.37 38.68 -25.09
CA PRO A 140 17.67 37.69 -26.12
C PRO A 140 17.03 38.11 -27.45
N TYR A 141 17.82 38.08 -28.50
CA TYR A 141 17.35 38.36 -29.85
C TYR A 141 17.90 37.34 -30.84
N GLN A 142 17.21 37.16 -31.97
CA GLN A 142 17.64 36.21 -33.00
C GLN A 142 18.75 36.78 -33.87
N SER A 143 19.87 36.10 -33.91
CA SER A 143 20.96 36.48 -34.81
C SER A 143 20.59 36.19 -36.27
N SER A 144 20.65 37.22 -37.11
CA SER A 144 20.46 37.06 -38.57
C SER A 144 21.56 36.25 -39.25
N GLU A 145 22.75 36.13 -38.62
CA GLU A 145 23.86 35.36 -39.12
C GLU A 145 23.71 33.85 -38.86
N THR A 146 23.29 33.50 -37.64
CA THR A 146 23.32 32.11 -37.21
C THR A 146 21.92 31.53 -37.03
N GLY A 147 20.88 32.35 -36.98
CA GLY A 147 19.52 31.98 -36.64
C GLY A 147 19.36 31.58 -35.15
N SER A 148 20.44 31.64 -34.36
CA SER A 148 20.41 31.29 -32.94
C SER A 148 19.98 32.50 -32.09
N MET A 149 19.37 32.23 -30.96
CA MET A 149 19.15 33.25 -29.93
C MET A 149 20.46 33.63 -29.27
N ILE A 150 20.72 34.91 -29.18
CA ILE A 150 21.94 35.48 -28.59
C ILE A 150 21.58 36.52 -27.51
N VAL A 151 22.46 36.62 -26.52
CA VAL A 151 22.50 37.71 -25.55
C VAL A 151 23.81 38.44 -25.74
N THR A 152 23.76 39.76 -25.75
CA THR A 152 24.93 40.57 -25.94
C THR A 152 25.17 41.43 -24.69
N THR A 153 26.40 41.40 -24.19
CA THR A 153 26.88 42.26 -23.10
C THR A 153 27.52 43.48 -23.71
N PHE A 154 27.18 44.64 -23.22
CA PHE A 154 27.73 45.94 -23.58
C PHE A 154 28.49 46.52 -22.41
N VAL A 155 29.73 46.90 -22.62
CA VAL A 155 30.59 47.49 -21.56
C VAL A 155 31.14 48.82 -22.10
N PRO A 156 30.79 49.94 -21.43
CA PRO A 156 31.35 51.24 -21.79
C PRO A 156 32.87 51.29 -21.63
N VAL A 157 33.53 52.05 -22.49
CA VAL A 157 34.98 52.25 -22.48
C VAL A 157 35.27 53.69 -22.03
N PRO A 158 35.58 53.89 -20.75
CA PRO A 158 35.86 55.24 -20.24
C PRO A 158 37.16 55.77 -20.86
N ASP A 159 37.23 57.11 -20.99
CA ASP A 159 38.41 57.85 -21.37
C ASP A 159 38.97 57.50 -22.76
N SER A 160 38.18 57.03 -23.70
CA SER A 160 38.57 56.79 -25.07
C SER A 160 38.10 57.96 -25.96
N SER A 161 38.92 58.33 -26.93
CA SER A 161 38.65 59.42 -27.87
C SER A 161 37.71 59.07 -29.02
N TRP A 162 37.53 57.80 -29.31
CA TRP A 162 36.74 57.29 -30.46
C TRP A 162 35.85 56.10 -30.15
N LEU A 163 36.17 55.34 -29.08
CA LEU A 163 35.47 54.11 -28.76
C LEU A 163 34.57 54.34 -27.54
N HIS A 164 33.27 54.13 -27.71
CA HIS A 164 32.29 54.28 -26.62
C HIS A 164 32.04 52.96 -25.90
N THR A 165 31.84 51.87 -26.63
CA THR A 165 31.38 50.61 -26.03
C THR A 165 32.01 49.39 -26.70
N ILE A 166 32.35 48.37 -25.92
CA ILE A 166 32.65 47.03 -26.41
C ILE A 166 31.45 46.16 -26.17
N TYR A 167 31.11 45.35 -27.17
CA TYR A 167 30.08 44.33 -27.00
C TYR A 167 30.64 42.93 -27.26
N VAL A 168 30.11 41.97 -26.49
CA VAL A 168 30.40 40.54 -26.59
C VAL A 168 29.10 39.78 -26.64
N SER A 169 28.93 38.93 -27.67
CA SER A 169 27.71 38.17 -27.88
C SER A 169 27.95 36.70 -27.60
N VAL A 170 26.95 36.07 -26.93
CA VAL A 170 26.94 34.64 -26.62
C VAL A 170 25.64 34.02 -27.09
N LYS A 171 25.70 32.82 -27.61
CA LYS A 171 24.48 32.06 -27.92
C LYS A 171 23.83 31.55 -26.61
N VAL A 172 22.53 31.71 -26.51
CA VAL A 172 21.78 31.19 -25.36
C VAL A 172 21.98 29.68 -25.21
N GLU A 173 22.11 28.95 -26.31
CA GLU A 173 22.41 27.52 -26.30
C GLU A 173 23.78 27.18 -25.70
N ASN A 174 24.78 28.08 -25.81
CA ASN A 174 26.09 27.89 -25.20
C ASN A 174 26.07 28.08 -23.69
N LEU A 175 25.10 28.82 -23.14
CA LEU A 175 24.85 28.92 -21.73
C LEU A 175 24.43 27.56 -21.13
N ARG A 176 23.99 26.61 -21.96
CA ARG A 176 23.73 25.21 -21.55
C ARG A 176 25.00 24.46 -21.12
N GLN A 177 26.16 24.79 -21.71
CA GLN A 177 27.42 24.07 -21.46
C GLN A 177 27.91 24.29 -20.02
N PHE A 178 27.44 25.34 -19.38
CA PHE A 178 27.67 25.59 -17.94
C PHE A 178 26.74 24.80 -17.04
N GLY A 179 25.91 23.93 -17.62
CA GLY A 179 24.80 23.24 -16.94
C GLY A 179 25.21 22.12 -16.01
N VAL A 180 24.41 22.02 -14.98
CA VAL A 180 24.45 21.00 -13.95
C VAL A 180 23.97 19.65 -14.50
N TYR A 181 24.80 18.63 -14.39
CA TYR A 181 24.56 17.18 -14.49
C TYR A 181 23.46 16.62 -15.41
N ASP A 182 23.88 15.72 -16.29
CA ASP A 182 23.11 14.94 -17.29
C ASP A 182 21.93 14.11 -16.72
N LEU A 183 21.90 13.84 -15.43
CA LEU A 183 20.95 12.91 -14.80
C LEU A 183 19.47 13.33 -14.86
N LEU A 184 19.18 14.63 -14.99
CA LEU A 184 17.80 15.15 -15.05
C LEU A 184 17.48 15.85 -16.37
N ARG A 185 18.44 15.96 -17.29
CA ARG A 185 18.33 16.72 -18.55
C ARG A 185 17.13 16.31 -19.42
N SER A 186 16.75 15.06 -19.37
CA SER A 186 15.59 14.55 -20.10
C SER A 186 14.24 14.77 -19.43
N LYS A 187 14.23 15.30 -18.19
CA LYS A 187 13.03 15.39 -17.37
C LYS A 187 12.64 16.83 -16.99
N ILE A 188 13.52 17.78 -17.19
CA ILE A 188 13.27 19.18 -16.84
C ILE A 188 13.37 20.08 -18.07
N SER A 189 12.57 21.15 -18.07
CA SER A 189 12.75 22.26 -18.99
C SER A 189 13.28 23.46 -18.21
N VAL A 190 14.24 24.20 -18.80
CA VAL A 190 14.85 25.38 -18.18
C VAL A 190 14.67 26.56 -19.11
N HIS A 191 14.14 27.62 -18.57
CA HIS A 191 13.85 28.85 -19.28
C HIS A 191 14.52 30.04 -18.59
N LEU A 192 14.90 31.04 -19.37
CA LEU A 192 15.24 32.37 -18.89
C LEU A 192 14.08 33.29 -19.19
N LEU A 193 13.69 34.09 -18.19
CA LEU A 193 12.60 35.06 -18.30
C LEU A 193 13.06 36.43 -17.79
N LYS A 194 12.76 37.47 -18.53
CA LYS A 194 12.88 38.85 -18.08
C LYS A 194 11.54 39.38 -17.59
N ALA A 195 11.48 39.83 -16.34
CA ALA A 195 10.21 40.18 -15.69
C ALA A 195 9.53 41.41 -16.30
N ASP A 196 10.31 42.38 -16.81
CA ASP A 196 9.76 43.63 -17.34
C ASP A 196 9.15 43.50 -18.74
N SER A 197 9.87 42.84 -19.65
CA SER A 197 9.43 42.62 -21.03
C SER A 197 8.60 41.39 -21.20
N GLU A 198 8.58 40.50 -20.21
CA GLU A 198 7.96 39.18 -20.26
C GLU A 198 8.52 38.29 -21.39
N ASN A 199 9.69 38.65 -21.93
CA ASN A 199 10.39 37.85 -22.90
C ASN A 199 11.04 36.64 -22.24
N PHE A 200 10.89 35.48 -22.85
CA PHE A 200 11.52 34.27 -22.35
C PHE A 200 12.25 33.51 -23.49
N VAL A 201 13.20 32.70 -23.08
CA VAL A 201 13.97 31.82 -23.97
C VAL A 201 14.09 30.46 -23.30
N THR A 202 13.80 29.41 -24.02
CA THR A 202 14.01 28.04 -23.56
C THR A 202 15.47 27.66 -23.73
N CYS A 203 16.18 27.42 -22.65
CA CYS A 203 17.56 26.96 -22.67
C CYS A 203 17.67 25.44 -22.78
N ILE A 204 16.77 24.71 -22.12
CA ILE A 204 16.70 23.25 -22.09
C ILE A 204 15.23 22.85 -22.21
N SER A 205 14.92 21.90 -23.09
CA SER A 205 13.58 21.33 -23.19
C SER A 205 13.61 19.83 -22.91
N SER A 206 12.75 19.38 -22.00
CA SER A 206 12.57 17.96 -21.67
C SER A 206 11.92 17.16 -22.79
N SER A 207 11.12 17.83 -23.63
CA SER A 207 10.33 17.17 -24.68
C SER A 207 11.07 17.06 -26.01
N GLY A 208 12.28 17.63 -26.14
CA GLY A 208 12.96 17.77 -27.44
C GLY A 208 12.20 18.64 -28.45
N ALA A 209 11.09 19.23 -28.02
CA ALA A 209 10.27 20.10 -28.84
C ALA A 209 10.94 21.48 -28.97
N GLU A 210 10.58 22.15 -30.04
CA GLU A 210 11.09 23.42 -30.51
C GLU A 210 11.43 24.42 -29.39
N ASN A 211 12.54 25.13 -29.59
CA ASN A 211 12.90 26.28 -28.75
C ASN A 211 11.75 27.29 -28.78
N PHE A 212 11.00 27.39 -27.67
CA PHE A 212 10.00 28.45 -27.55
C PHE A 212 10.70 29.76 -27.29
N GLU A 213 10.47 30.69 -28.17
CA GLU A 213 10.96 32.05 -28.10
C GLU A 213 9.79 33.02 -28.15
N GLY A 214 9.86 34.09 -27.42
CA GLY A 214 8.88 35.16 -27.51
C GLY A 214 8.33 35.65 -26.18
N SER A 215 7.20 36.34 -26.26
CA SER A 215 6.53 36.81 -25.08
C SER A 215 5.84 35.68 -24.35
N TRP A 216 6.16 35.51 -23.07
CA TRP A 216 5.48 34.58 -22.16
C TRP A 216 3.95 34.77 -22.21
N ASN A 217 3.53 36.04 -22.37
CA ASN A 217 2.13 36.39 -22.52
C ASN A 217 1.48 35.79 -23.78
N LYS A 218 2.21 35.70 -24.91
CA LYS A 218 1.70 35.04 -26.13
C LYS A 218 1.54 33.51 -25.91
N LEU A 219 2.43 32.90 -25.17
CA LEU A 219 2.35 31.48 -24.82
C LEU A 219 1.14 31.22 -23.92
N LEU A 220 0.83 32.13 -23.01
CA LEU A 220 -0.28 32.07 -22.09
C LEU A 220 -1.63 32.39 -22.74
N LEU A 221 -1.64 33.29 -23.74
CA LEU A 221 -2.87 33.60 -24.52
C LEU A 221 -3.31 32.42 -25.39
N GLN A 222 -2.44 31.47 -25.66
CA GLN A 222 -2.82 30.16 -26.16
C GLN A 222 -3.35 29.28 -25.03
N GLN A 223 -4.32 29.80 -24.25
CA GLN A 223 -4.90 29.21 -23.03
C GLN A 223 -5.28 27.72 -23.10
N LYS A 224 -5.26 27.12 -24.28
CA LYS A 224 -5.42 25.67 -24.50
C LYS A 224 -4.29 24.84 -23.87
N TYR A 225 -3.17 25.46 -23.52
CA TYR A 225 -1.93 24.75 -23.20
C TYR A 225 -1.36 25.04 -21.82
N PHE A 226 -1.83 26.10 -21.13
CA PHE A 226 -1.31 26.48 -19.83
C PHE A 226 -2.45 26.88 -18.86
N GLN A 227 -2.55 26.17 -17.73
CA GLN A 227 -3.52 26.47 -16.67
C GLN A 227 -2.79 26.50 -15.33
N TYR A 228 -2.95 27.56 -14.55
CA TYR A 228 -2.45 27.65 -13.19
C TYR A 228 -3.31 26.81 -12.24
N ASN A 229 -2.67 26.05 -11.36
CA ASN A 229 -3.31 25.28 -10.32
C ASN A 229 -3.23 26.01 -8.98
N ASP A 230 -3.92 25.52 -7.96
CA ASP A 230 -3.85 25.98 -6.56
C ASP A 230 -4.16 27.47 -6.33
N GLY A 231 -5.00 28.06 -7.19
CA GLY A 231 -5.40 29.48 -7.05
C GLY A 231 -4.31 30.50 -7.36
N TYR A 232 -3.14 30.06 -7.83
CA TYR A 232 -2.11 30.95 -8.35
C TYR A 232 -2.56 31.52 -9.71
N SER A 233 -2.03 32.67 -10.10
CA SER A 233 -2.37 33.31 -11.37
C SER A 233 -1.16 33.95 -12.02
N TYR A 234 -1.24 34.15 -13.33
CA TYR A 234 -0.21 34.88 -14.06
C TYR A 234 0.04 36.27 -13.48
N SER A 235 -1.02 37.03 -13.18
CA SER A 235 -0.91 38.36 -12.62
C SER A 235 -0.22 38.35 -11.24
N GLN A 236 -0.43 37.35 -10.44
CA GLN A 236 0.26 37.21 -9.14
C GLN A 236 1.74 36.91 -9.35
N TRP A 237 2.07 36.02 -10.28
CA TRP A 237 3.45 35.68 -10.59
C TRP A 237 4.26 36.87 -11.12
N VAL A 238 3.72 37.57 -12.11
CA VAL A 238 4.36 38.79 -12.66
C VAL A 238 4.52 39.84 -11.55
N LYS A 239 3.52 40.03 -10.69
CA LYS A 239 3.61 40.96 -9.56
C LYS A 239 4.72 40.57 -8.60
N ASP A 240 4.83 39.27 -8.27
CA ASP A 240 5.87 38.75 -7.39
C ASP A 240 7.27 39.04 -7.96
N MET A 241 7.50 38.76 -9.23
CA MET A 241 8.78 39.04 -9.89
C MET A 241 9.10 40.54 -9.98
N ARG A 242 8.14 41.37 -10.39
CA ARG A 242 8.30 42.82 -10.46
C ARG A 242 8.50 43.49 -9.08
N SER A 243 8.01 42.85 -8.03
CA SER A 243 8.26 43.30 -6.64
C SER A 243 9.66 42.94 -6.11
N GLY A 244 10.47 42.27 -6.93
CA GLY A 244 11.84 41.86 -6.53
C GLY A 244 11.86 40.56 -5.71
N LYS A 245 10.81 39.75 -5.75
CA LYS A 245 10.83 38.44 -5.10
C LYS A 245 11.86 37.55 -5.78
N THR A 246 12.83 37.08 -5.01
CA THR A 246 14.02 36.41 -5.56
C THR A 246 13.77 34.94 -5.97
N ASP A 247 12.79 34.30 -5.38
CA ASP A 247 12.48 32.90 -5.67
C ASP A 247 11.02 32.58 -5.37
N GLY A 248 10.54 31.48 -5.90
CA GLY A 248 9.21 30.97 -5.67
C GLY A 248 8.89 29.74 -6.48
N ARG A 249 7.68 29.24 -6.27
CA ARG A 249 7.16 28.09 -6.99
C ARG A 249 5.66 28.17 -7.14
N PHE A 250 5.14 27.45 -8.15
CA PHE A 250 3.72 27.23 -8.36
C PHE A 250 3.51 25.96 -9.19
N SER A 251 2.28 25.45 -9.21
CA SER A 251 1.88 24.33 -10.06
C SER A 251 1.06 24.83 -11.24
N ALA A 252 1.30 24.25 -12.40
CA ALA A 252 0.55 24.57 -13.61
C ALA A 252 0.32 23.32 -14.45
N SER A 253 -0.73 23.32 -15.26
CA SER A 253 -0.94 22.30 -16.30
C SER A 253 -0.44 22.85 -17.61
N ILE A 254 0.58 22.22 -18.21
CA ILE A 254 1.17 22.60 -19.49
C ILE A 254 0.88 21.49 -20.48
N HIS A 255 0.18 21.81 -21.58
CA HIS A 255 -0.29 20.81 -22.57
C HIS A 255 -1.10 19.67 -21.93
N GLY A 256 -1.86 19.95 -20.85
CA GLY A 256 -2.62 18.93 -20.11
C GLY A 256 -1.77 18.04 -19.19
N VAL A 257 -0.48 18.33 -19.05
CA VAL A 257 0.42 17.66 -18.12
C VAL A 257 0.63 18.57 -16.92
N GLU A 258 0.29 18.07 -15.72
CA GLU A 258 0.60 18.79 -14.49
C GLU A 258 2.11 18.89 -14.32
N SER A 259 2.59 20.12 -14.07
CA SER A 259 3.99 20.44 -13.87
C SER A 259 4.16 21.28 -12.62
N THR A 260 5.27 21.09 -11.93
CA THR A 260 5.73 22.00 -10.87
C THR A 260 6.80 22.92 -11.46
N ILE A 261 6.63 24.19 -11.21
CA ILE A 261 7.51 25.24 -11.72
C ILE A 261 8.17 25.91 -10.52
N SER A 262 9.48 26.04 -10.57
CA SER A 262 10.28 26.80 -9.62
C SER A 262 11.03 27.90 -10.37
N TYR A 263 11.14 29.07 -9.76
CA TYR A 263 11.88 30.20 -10.34
C TYR A 263 12.82 30.84 -9.32
N ARG A 264 13.93 31.38 -9.84
CA ARG A 264 14.91 32.13 -9.03
C ARG A 264 15.54 33.25 -9.86
N SER A 265 15.72 34.41 -9.22
CA SER A 265 16.38 35.57 -9.84
C SER A 265 17.86 35.31 -10.08
N ILE A 266 18.39 35.91 -11.14
CA ILE A 266 19.83 35.95 -11.47
C ILE A 266 20.38 37.23 -10.93
N THR A 267 21.32 37.17 -9.96
CA THR A 267 21.82 38.35 -9.26
C THR A 267 22.62 39.27 -10.18
N SER A 268 23.41 38.74 -11.09
CA SER A 268 24.19 39.49 -12.08
C SER A 268 23.35 40.14 -13.17
N MET A 269 22.10 39.69 -13.35
CA MET A 269 21.15 40.19 -14.35
C MET A 269 19.86 40.65 -13.69
N PRO A 270 19.77 41.87 -13.17
CA PRO A 270 18.57 42.37 -12.51
C PRO A 270 17.32 42.24 -13.39
N GLY A 271 16.24 41.71 -12.79
CA GLY A 271 14.98 41.46 -13.52
C GLY A 271 14.93 40.15 -14.31
N TRP A 272 16.02 39.38 -14.35
CA TRP A 272 16.06 38.07 -15.01
C TRP A 272 15.88 36.93 -14.02
N TYR A 273 15.17 35.93 -14.45
CA TYR A 273 14.86 34.72 -13.69
C TYR A 273 15.18 33.47 -14.47
N VAL A 274 15.75 32.50 -13.77
CA VAL A 274 15.76 31.11 -14.23
C VAL A 274 14.46 30.46 -13.78
N ILE A 275 13.81 29.78 -14.69
CA ILE A 275 12.59 29.01 -14.46
C ILE A 275 12.89 27.56 -14.78
N VAL A 276 12.62 26.65 -13.86
CA VAL A 276 12.76 25.22 -14.05
C VAL A 276 11.38 24.58 -13.94
N GLU A 277 10.99 23.90 -14.99
CA GLU A 277 9.77 23.10 -15.07
C GLU A 277 10.09 21.63 -14.91
N LEU A 278 9.32 20.94 -14.07
CA LEU A 278 9.34 19.49 -13.89
C LEU A 278 7.93 18.94 -14.06
N ALA A 279 7.73 18.12 -15.09
CA ALA A 279 6.45 17.47 -15.32
C ALA A 279 6.15 16.43 -14.22
N ASN A 280 4.95 16.49 -13.62
CA ASN A 280 4.58 15.59 -12.52
C ASN A 280 4.52 14.12 -12.94
N LYS A 281 4.32 13.81 -14.23
CA LYS A 281 4.42 12.44 -14.76
C LYS A 281 5.82 11.83 -14.56
N ASP A 282 6.88 12.65 -14.72
CA ASP A 282 8.28 12.22 -14.57
C ASP A 282 8.66 12.07 -13.09
N VAL A 283 7.94 12.79 -12.20
CA VAL A 283 7.95 12.65 -10.75
C VAL A 283 7.18 11.40 -10.33
N SER A 284 6.11 11.06 -11.06
CA SER A 284 5.28 9.89 -10.74
C SER A 284 6.06 8.59 -10.82
N ASP A 285 7.07 8.48 -11.68
CA ASP A 285 7.87 7.26 -11.80
C ASP A 285 8.60 6.93 -10.50
N ILE A 286 9.18 7.92 -9.84
CA ILE A 286 9.86 7.73 -8.54
C ILE A 286 8.83 7.50 -7.43
N THR A 287 7.76 8.31 -7.38
CA THR A 287 6.67 8.12 -6.41
C THR A 287 5.91 6.82 -6.66
N GLN A 288 5.77 6.39 -7.90
CA GLN A 288 5.14 5.12 -8.27
C GLN A 288 5.99 3.92 -7.85
N GLN A 289 7.32 3.99 -8.00
CA GLN A 289 8.24 2.96 -7.48
C GLN A 289 8.16 2.85 -5.97
N PHE A 290 8.18 3.97 -5.23
CA PHE A 290 8.00 3.98 -3.77
C PHE A 290 6.61 3.51 -3.35
N SER A 291 5.55 3.88 -4.06
CA SER A 291 4.18 3.42 -3.81
C SER A 291 4.03 1.94 -4.09
N TRP A 292 4.66 1.43 -5.16
CA TRP A 292 4.69 0.01 -5.47
C TRP A 292 5.45 -0.79 -4.41
N LEU A 293 6.61 -0.31 -3.97
CA LEU A 293 7.36 -0.92 -2.85
C LEU A 293 6.52 -0.93 -1.56
N GLY A 294 5.93 0.20 -1.18
CA GLY A 294 5.05 0.30 -0.01
C GLY A 294 3.83 -0.61 -0.10
N GLY A 295 3.21 -0.70 -1.27
CA GLY A 295 2.09 -1.59 -1.55
C GLY A 295 2.46 -3.07 -1.46
N THR A 296 3.62 -3.47 -1.98
CA THR A 296 4.12 -4.85 -1.90
C THR A 296 4.45 -5.25 -0.47
N PHE A 297 5.18 -4.41 0.28
CA PHE A 297 5.44 -4.64 1.70
C PHE A 297 4.15 -4.73 2.52
N GLY A 298 3.20 -3.82 2.29
CA GLY A 298 1.88 -3.85 2.93
C GLY A 298 1.12 -5.16 2.63
N SER A 299 1.10 -5.59 1.39
CA SER A 299 0.46 -6.85 0.97
C SER A 299 1.09 -8.09 1.62
N ILE A 300 2.42 -8.13 1.72
CA ILE A 300 3.16 -9.21 2.38
C ILE A 300 2.78 -9.25 3.87
N LEU A 301 2.71 -8.12 4.54
CA LEU A 301 2.37 -8.02 5.96
C LEU A 301 0.93 -8.49 6.24
N VAL A 302 -0.01 -8.12 5.37
CA VAL A 302 -1.40 -8.60 5.40
C VAL A 302 -1.44 -10.13 5.21
N ALA A 303 -0.70 -10.66 4.22
CA ALA A 303 -0.64 -12.10 3.96
C ALA A 303 -0.08 -12.88 5.16
N ILE A 304 1.01 -12.41 5.77
CA ILE A 304 1.59 -13.02 6.99
C ILE A 304 0.57 -13.01 8.14
N THR A 305 -0.15 -11.91 8.33
CA THR A 305 -1.17 -11.80 9.39
C THR A 305 -2.33 -12.76 9.17
N LEU A 306 -2.78 -12.92 7.91
CA LEU A 306 -3.82 -13.88 7.54
C LEU A 306 -3.37 -15.33 7.75
N ILE A 307 -2.14 -15.68 7.38
CA ILE A 307 -1.55 -17.01 7.60
C ILE A 307 -1.46 -17.30 9.10
N TYR A 308 -1.00 -16.35 9.91
CA TYR A 308 -0.94 -16.48 11.36
C TYR A 308 -2.33 -16.69 11.97
N MET A 309 -3.34 -15.93 11.53
CA MET A 309 -4.73 -16.10 11.97
C MET A 309 -5.30 -17.48 11.61
N LEU A 310 -5.04 -17.94 10.39
CA LEU A 310 -5.47 -19.26 9.94
C LEU A 310 -4.82 -20.38 10.77
N SER A 311 -3.52 -20.24 11.09
CA SER A 311 -2.79 -21.20 11.93
C SER A 311 -3.40 -21.31 13.34
N ILE A 312 -3.77 -20.19 13.97
CA ILE A 312 -4.45 -20.20 15.28
C ILE A 312 -5.81 -20.92 15.19
N LEU A 313 -6.61 -20.62 14.16
CA LEU A 313 -7.91 -21.27 13.97
C LEU A 313 -7.79 -22.78 13.77
N LEU A 314 -6.75 -23.24 13.07
CA LEU A 314 -6.47 -24.65 12.85
C LEU A 314 -6.01 -25.33 14.14
N LEU A 315 -5.17 -24.67 14.94
CA LEU A 315 -4.76 -25.17 16.26
C LEU A 315 -5.95 -25.30 17.22
N GLU A 316 -6.83 -24.29 17.30
CA GLU A 316 -8.05 -24.37 18.12
C GLU A 316 -8.97 -25.53 17.72
N LYS A 317 -9.12 -25.80 16.41
CA LYS A 317 -9.88 -26.96 15.92
C LYS A 317 -9.24 -28.29 16.31
N LYS A 318 -7.90 -28.37 16.25
CA LYS A 318 -7.15 -29.58 16.65
C LYS A 318 -7.29 -29.86 18.14
N ASP A 319 -7.13 -28.83 18.98
CA ASP A 319 -7.30 -28.95 20.43
C ASP A 319 -8.72 -29.40 20.79
N LYS A 320 -9.75 -28.82 20.16
CA LYS A 320 -11.14 -29.22 20.39
C LYS A 320 -11.40 -30.69 20.05
N LYS A 321 -10.81 -31.24 18.97
CA LYS A 321 -10.89 -32.66 18.62
C LYS A 321 -10.19 -33.55 19.64
N ILE A 322 -9.02 -33.14 20.14
CA ILE A 322 -8.26 -33.87 21.18
C ILE A 322 -9.05 -33.91 22.49
N TYR A 323 -9.61 -32.78 22.93
CA TYR A 323 -10.41 -32.73 24.18
C TYR A 323 -11.71 -33.55 24.08
N MET A 324 -12.41 -33.58 22.93
CA MET A 324 -13.56 -34.45 22.74
C MET A 324 -13.17 -35.95 22.72
N GLY A 325 -11.96 -36.27 22.25
CA GLY A 325 -11.45 -37.64 22.25
C GLY A 325 -10.96 -38.14 23.61
N LEU A 326 -10.70 -37.22 24.58
CA LEU A 326 -10.26 -37.54 25.94
C LEU A 326 -11.41 -37.64 26.94
N SER A 327 -12.62 -37.18 26.61
CA SER A 327 -13.79 -37.36 27.46
C SER A 327 -14.20 -38.84 27.48
N ALA A 328 -14.26 -39.47 28.65
CA ALA A 328 -14.71 -40.83 28.83
C ALA A 328 -16.24 -40.97 28.87
N THR A 329 -16.97 -39.86 29.02
CA THR A 329 -18.41 -39.82 29.20
C THR A 329 -19.13 -39.20 28.01
N ASP A 330 -20.39 -39.62 27.80
CA ASP A 330 -21.33 -38.96 26.87
C ASP A 330 -21.81 -37.63 27.51
N PRO A 331 -21.78 -36.51 26.78
CA PRO A 331 -22.06 -35.18 27.33
C PRO A 331 -23.53 -34.94 27.68
N LEU A 332 -24.46 -35.74 27.17
CA LEU A 332 -25.89 -35.62 27.42
C LEU A 332 -26.31 -36.45 28.65
N THR A 333 -25.79 -37.69 28.70
CA THR A 333 -26.26 -38.74 29.66
C THR A 333 -25.27 -38.96 30.80
N GLU A 334 -24.03 -38.47 30.67
CA GLU A 334 -22.93 -38.67 31.64
C GLU A 334 -22.52 -40.13 31.85
N LEU A 335 -23.09 -41.07 31.10
CA LEU A 335 -22.65 -42.44 31.04
C LEU A 335 -21.33 -42.57 30.26
N LEU A 336 -20.67 -43.74 30.34
CA LEU A 336 -19.52 -44.00 29.48
C LEU A 336 -19.93 -43.85 28.02
N ASN A 337 -19.13 -43.11 27.26
CA ASN A 337 -19.32 -43.07 25.81
C ASN A 337 -18.85 -44.42 25.20
N ARG A 338 -19.20 -44.68 23.93
CA ARG A 338 -18.93 -45.95 23.24
C ARG A 338 -17.49 -46.42 23.39
N ARG A 339 -16.49 -45.50 23.32
CA ARG A 339 -15.07 -45.87 23.45
C ARG A 339 -14.69 -46.26 24.87
N ALA A 340 -15.13 -45.51 25.85
CA ALA A 340 -14.84 -45.78 27.26
C ALA A 340 -15.59 -47.05 27.73
N LEU A 341 -16.83 -47.24 27.24
CA LEU A 341 -17.62 -48.42 27.46
C LEU A 341 -16.91 -49.67 26.95
N GLN A 342 -16.45 -49.67 25.69
CA GLN A 342 -15.70 -50.78 25.12
C GLN A 342 -14.47 -51.13 25.97
N ASN A 343 -13.66 -50.14 26.33
CA ASN A 343 -12.48 -50.37 27.14
C ASN A 343 -12.84 -50.97 28.53
N ALA A 344 -13.89 -50.46 29.17
CA ALA A 344 -14.32 -50.95 30.47
C ALA A 344 -14.83 -52.39 30.42
N VAL A 345 -15.57 -52.75 29.39
CA VAL A 345 -16.04 -54.12 29.18
C VAL A 345 -14.90 -55.06 28.88
N GLU A 346 -13.99 -54.70 27.98
CA GLU A 346 -12.79 -55.47 27.63
C GLU A 346 -11.90 -55.70 28.87
N ASP A 347 -11.76 -54.68 29.76
CA ASP A 347 -11.01 -54.83 31.02
C ASP A 347 -11.74 -55.77 32.02
N GLU A 348 -13.06 -55.82 31.99
CA GLU A 348 -13.82 -56.80 32.84
C GLU A 348 -13.66 -58.23 32.30
N LEU A 349 -13.73 -58.40 30.98
CA LEU A 349 -13.54 -59.70 30.32
C LEU A 349 -12.15 -60.32 30.62
N LYS A 350 -11.08 -59.48 30.66
CA LYS A 350 -9.74 -59.94 31.05
C LYS A 350 -9.67 -60.57 32.45
N LYS A 351 -10.60 -60.25 33.33
CA LYS A 351 -10.65 -60.81 34.69
C LYS A 351 -11.23 -62.20 34.74
N LYS A 352 -11.64 -62.76 33.58
CA LYS A 352 -12.24 -64.10 33.44
C LYS A 352 -13.42 -64.37 34.37
N ARG A 353 -14.24 -63.35 34.60
CA ARG A 353 -15.47 -63.44 35.37
C ARG A 353 -16.64 -63.73 34.42
N THR A 354 -17.68 -64.30 34.96
CA THR A 354 -18.96 -64.51 34.26
C THR A 354 -19.91 -63.32 34.50
N GLY A 355 -20.88 -63.15 33.63
CA GLY A 355 -21.90 -62.15 33.75
C GLY A 355 -22.73 -61.99 32.49
N TYR A 356 -23.45 -60.87 32.40
CA TYR A 356 -24.31 -60.57 31.26
C TYR A 356 -24.02 -59.22 30.68
N PHE A 357 -23.95 -59.20 29.34
CA PHE A 357 -23.86 -57.99 28.49
C PHE A 357 -25.24 -57.75 27.91
N ILE A 358 -25.85 -56.60 28.16
CA ILE A 358 -27.20 -56.25 27.71
C ILE A 358 -27.13 -55.07 26.77
N PHE A 359 -27.70 -55.22 25.59
CA PHE A 359 -27.89 -54.14 24.62
C PHE A 359 -29.34 -53.67 24.71
N ILE A 360 -29.55 -52.36 24.94
CA ILE A 360 -30.85 -51.73 25.17
C ILE A 360 -31.08 -50.66 24.11
N ASP A 361 -32.26 -50.60 23.53
CA ASP A 361 -32.68 -49.63 22.53
C ASP A 361 -34.07 -49.07 22.93
N ILE A 362 -34.24 -47.77 22.82
CA ILE A 362 -35.51 -47.10 23.11
C ILE A 362 -36.46 -47.27 21.93
N ASP A 363 -37.60 -47.91 22.17
CA ASP A 363 -38.56 -48.19 21.13
C ASP A 363 -39.16 -46.93 20.50
N ASN A 364 -39.17 -46.88 19.17
CA ASN A 364 -39.73 -45.78 18.38
C ASN A 364 -39.17 -44.40 18.74
N PHE A 365 -37.92 -44.30 19.19
CA PHE A 365 -37.31 -43.02 19.63
C PHE A 365 -37.33 -41.95 18.55
N LYS A 366 -37.17 -42.31 17.28
CA LYS A 366 -37.30 -41.34 16.17
C LYS A 366 -38.71 -40.73 16.11
N THR A 367 -39.75 -41.57 16.17
CA THR A 367 -41.14 -41.12 16.18
C THR A 367 -41.41 -40.26 17.40
N TYR A 368 -40.82 -40.60 18.56
CA TYR A 368 -40.91 -39.81 19.79
C TYR A 368 -40.28 -38.39 19.58
N ASN A 369 -39.12 -38.28 18.98
CA ASN A 369 -38.49 -37.03 18.63
C ASN A 369 -39.34 -36.22 17.65
N ASP A 370 -39.89 -36.88 16.61
CA ASP A 370 -40.71 -36.22 15.60
C ASP A 370 -42.03 -35.70 16.19
N THR A 371 -42.57 -36.38 17.20
CA THR A 371 -43.82 -36.01 17.89
C THR A 371 -43.63 -34.92 18.96
N TYR A 372 -42.64 -35.09 19.84
CA TYR A 372 -42.44 -34.24 21.03
C TYR A 372 -41.26 -33.29 20.95
N GLY A 373 -40.47 -33.34 19.86
CA GLY A 373 -39.31 -32.53 19.64
C GLY A 373 -38.05 -33.05 20.31
N HIS A 374 -36.87 -32.65 19.79
CA HIS A 374 -35.56 -33.13 20.26
C HIS A 374 -35.27 -32.80 21.74
N ASN A 375 -35.80 -31.69 22.27
CA ASN A 375 -35.62 -31.35 23.69
C ASN A 375 -36.28 -32.37 24.60
N ASN A 376 -37.45 -32.88 24.25
CA ASN A 376 -38.14 -33.96 24.96
C ASN A 376 -37.48 -35.32 24.72
N GLY A 377 -36.87 -35.54 23.55
CA GLY A 377 -36.01 -36.68 23.32
C GLY A 377 -34.78 -36.72 24.23
N ASP A 378 -34.15 -35.58 24.46
CA ASP A 378 -33.04 -35.44 25.39
C ASP A 378 -33.49 -35.70 26.85
N LEU A 379 -34.70 -35.28 27.25
CA LEU A 379 -35.31 -35.63 28.54
C LEU A 379 -35.58 -37.11 28.65
N CYS A 380 -36.09 -37.78 27.61
CA CYS A 380 -36.29 -39.21 27.51
C CYS A 380 -34.99 -39.96 27.77
N LEU A 381 -33.91 -39.63 27.09
CA LEU A 381 -32.59 -40.25 27.25
C LEU A 381 -32.06 -40.08 28.69
N LYS A 382 -32.18 -38.87 29.29
CA LYS A 382 -31.77 -38.62 30.66
C LYS A 382 -32.63 -39.38 31.68
N HIS A 383 -33.93 -39.53 31.42
CA HIS A 383 -34.81 -40.28 32.25
C HIS A 383 -34.44 -41.78 32.24
N CYS A 384 -34.24 -42.35 31.05
CA CYS A 384 -33.78 -43.73 30.88
C CYS A 384 -32.50 -43.98 31.70
N VAL A 385 -31.49 -43.12 31.60
CA VAL A 385 -30.25 -43.25 32.35
C VAL A 385 -30.45 -43.15 33.86
N ARG A 386 -31.34 -42.23 34.31
CA ARG A 386 -31.66 -42.13 35.74
C ARG A 386 -32.24 -43.42 36.31
N ILE A 387 -33.13 -44.07 35.57
CA ILE A 387 -33.72 -45.35 35.97
C ILE A 387 -32.67 -46.46 35.86
N MET A 388 -31.84 -46.50 34.83
CA MET A 388 -30.71 -47.47 34.72
C MET A 388 -29.81 -47.42 35.96
N LYS A 389 -29.41 -46.19 36.39
CA LYS A 389 -28.55 -46.01 37.56
C LYS A 389 -29.25 -46.44 38.86
N LYS A 390 -30.58 -46.48 38.91
CA LYS A 390 -31.35 -46.89 40.06
C LYS A 390 -31.55 -48.41 40.13
N CYS A 391 -31.84 -49.05 38.98
CA CYS A 391 -32.23 -50.45 38.92
C CYS A 391 -31.05 -51.43 38.82
N PHE A 392 -29.97 -51.00 38.11
CA PHE A 392 -28.81 -51.89 37.97
C PHE A 392 -27.86 -51.77 39.17
N PRO A 393 -27.28 -52.89 39.63
CA PRO A 393 -26.45 -52.91 40.85
C PRO A 393 -25.21 -52.02 40.71
N GLU A 394 -24.78 -51.48 41.88
CA GLU A 394 -23.53 -50.68 41.93
C GLU A 394 -22.35 -51.49 41.42
N GLY A 395 -21.51 -50.84 40.58
CA GLY A 395 -20.37 -51.50 39.95
C GLY A 395 -20.69 -52.07 38.59
N SER A 396 -21.94 -52.02 38.09
CA SER A 396 -22.28 -52.36 36.69
C SER A 396 -21.63 -51.36 35.78
N ILE A 397 -21.24 -51.79 34.56
CA ILE A 397 -20.71 -50.91 33.53
C ILE A 397 -21.89 -50.40 32.69
N LEU A 398 -22.15 -49.10 32.76
CA LEU A 398 -23.24 -48.45 32.05
C LEU A 398 -22.64 -47.50 30.98
N GLY A 399 -23.12 -47.61 29.72
CA GLY A 399 -22.63 -46.77 28.65
C GLY A 399 -23.68 -46.46 27.60
N ARG A 400 -23.52 -45.34 26.91
CA ARG A 400 -24.29 -44.96 25.71
C ARG A 400 -23.53 -45.40 24.46
N TYR A 401 -24.07 -46.36 23.72
CA TYR A 401 -23.43 -46.92 22.55
C TYR A 401 -23.68 -46.07 21.29
N GLY A 402 -24.87 -45.54 21.13
CA GLY A 402 -25.31 -44.73 20.02
C GLY A 402 -26.44 -43.79 20.40
N GLY A 403 -27.17 -43.27 19.43
CA GLY A 403 -28.26 -42.31 19.63
C GLY A 403 -29.21 -42.60 20.78
N ASP A 404 -29.97 -43.66 20.69
CA ASP A 404 -30.95 -44.22 21.61
C ASP A 404 -30.54 -45.58 22.17
N GLU A 405 -29.31 -46.02 21.91
CA GLU A 405 -28.76 -47.31 22.27
C GLU A 405 -27.89 -47.22 23.54
N PHE A 406 -28.14 -48.10 24.50
CA PHE A 406 -27.40 -48.21 25.73
C PHE A 406 -26.86 -49.63 25.95
N VAL A 407 -25.84 -49.75 26.75
CA VAL A 407 -25.25 -51.03 27.13
C VAL A 407 -25.13 -51.07 28.66
N VAL A 408 -25.49 -52.20 29.21
CA VAL A 408 -25.28 -52.59 30.60
C VAL A 408 -24.44 -53.87 30.64
N CYS A 409 -23.35 -53.86 31.40
CA CYS A 409 -22.58 -55.08 31.66
C CYS A 409 -22.66 -55.40 33.17
N LEU A 410 -23.34 -56.46 33.46
CA LEU A 410 -23.56 -56.98 34.83
C LEU A 410 -22.47 -57.98 35.19
N LYS A 411 -21.72 -57.73 36.22
CA LYS A 411 -20.61 -58.54 36.71
C LYS A 411 -21.09 -59.58 37.69
N GLY A 412 -20.81 -60.84 37.36
CA GLY A 412 -21.15 -61.96 38.26
C GLY A 412 -22.66 -62.24 38.44
N ALA A 413 -23.51 -61.59 37.66
CA ALA A 413 -24.95 -61.81 37.72
C ALA A 413 -25.32 -63.14 37.09
N THR A 414 -26.34 -63.77 37.63
CA THR A 414 -27.02 -64.95 37.05
C THR A 414 -28.04 -64.51 36.00
N GLN A 415 -28.53 -65.46 35.21
CA GLN A 415 -29.59 -65.18 34.25
C GLN A 415 -30.89 -64.70 34.96
N GLU A 416 -31.26 -65.31 36.05
CA GLU A 416 -32.44 -64.94 36.82
C GLU A 416 -32.36 -63.51 37.41
N GLU A 417 -31.22 -63.18 37.98
CA GLU A 417 -30.98 -61.82 38.46
C GLU A 417 -31.01 -60.78 37.31
N THR A 418 -30.46 -61.15 36.14
CA THR A 418 -30.47 -60.32 34.95
C THR A 418 -31.90 -60.04 34.49
N TYR A 419 -32.75 -61.05 34.43
CA TYR A 419 -34.17 -60.82 34.11
C TYR A 419 -34.89 -59.98 35.15
N THR A 420 -34.60 -60.16 36.43
CA THR A 420 -35.17 -59.36 37.52
C THR A 420 -34.79 -57.86 37.38
N TYR A 421 -33.53 -57.58 37.16
CA TYR A 421 -33.06 -56.18 36.95
C TYR A 421 -33.71 -55.58 35.69
N MET A 422 -33.85 -56.32 34.62
CA MET A 422 -34.46 -55.80 33.39
C MET A 422 -35.97 -55.55 33.58
N GLN A 423 -36.69 -56.45 34.24
CA GLN A 423 -38.10 -56.23 34.55
C GLN A 423 -38.32 -55.02 35.45
N GLU A 424 -37.51 -54.89 36.49
CA GLU A 424 -37.53 -53.68 37.35
C GLU A 424 -37.26 -52.42 36.56
N PHE A 425 -36.21 -52.40 35.71
CA PHE A 425 -35.89 -51.29 34.84
C PHE A 425 -37.04 -50.90 33.90
N GLN A 426 -37.64 -51.86 33.22
CA GLN A 426 -38.76 -51.60 32.31
C GLN A 426 -40.01 -51.10 33.07
N SER A 427 -40.27 -51.58 34.28
CA SER A 427 -41.42 -51.15 35.11
C SER A 427 -41.31 -49.72 35.58
N TRP A 428 -40.10 -49.19 35.78
CA TRP A 428 -39.85 -47.81 36.23
C TRP A 428 -39.72 -46.79 35.11
N LEU A 429 -39.67 -47.20 33.84
CA LEU A 429 -39.52 -46.28 32.71
C LEU A 429 -40.74 -45.39 32.51
N THR A 430 -41.93 -45.89 32.84
CA THR A 430 -43.18 -45.15 32.69
C THR A 430 -43.76 -44.81 34.08
N PRO A 431 -44.29 -43.60 34.31
CA PRO A 431 -44.55 -42.55 33.37
C PRO A 431 -43.34 -41.57 33.20
N LEU A 432 -43.12 -41.10 31.97
CA LEU A 432 -42.21 -39.98 31.68
C LEU A 432 -43.02 -38.68 31.56
N ILE A 433 -42.75 -37.71 32.43
CA ILE A 433 -43.37 -36.39 32.36
C ILE A 433 -42.54 -35.50 31.43
N LEU A 434 -43.17 -35.00 30.36
CA LEU A 434 -42.57 -34.11 29.37
C LEU A 434 -42.46 -32.69 29.91
N SER A 435 -41.69 -31.87 29.18
CA SER A 435 -41.56 -30.43 29.49
C SER A 435 -42.87 -29.64 29.37
N THR A 436 -43.84 -30.17 28.67
CA THR A 436 -45.22 -29.64 28.53
C THR A 436 -46.14 -30.00 29.67
N GLY A 437 -45.72 -30.92 30.57
CA GLY A 437 -46.57 -31.52 31.63
C GLY A 437 -47.34 -32.74 31.14
N GLU A 438 -47.31 -33.11 29.88
CA GLU A 438 -47.91 -34.32 29.37
C GLU A 438 -47.15 -35.56 29.83
N VAL A 439 -47.85 -36.69 29.96
CA VAL A 439 -47.26 -37.98 30.30
C VAL A 439 -47.09 -38.80 29.04
N ALA A 440 -45.83 -39.19 28.73
CA ALA A 440 -45.51 -40.03 27.61
C ALA A 440 -45.16 -41.45 28.08
N GLU A 441 -45.60 -42.42 27.31
CA GLU A 441 -45.21 -43.83 27.50
C GLU A 441 -43.83 -44.05 26.90
N LEU A 442 -42.94 -44.70 27.64
CA LEU A 442 -41.60 -45.04 27.20
C LEU A 442 -41.43 -46.55 27.30
N SER A 443 -41.03 -47.17 26.18
CA SER A 443 -40.73 -48.58 26.09
C SER A 443 -39.30 -48.78 25.62
N VAL A 444 -38.67 -49.84 26.03
CA VAL A 444 -37.35 -50.29 25.56
C VAL A 444 -37.37 -51.76 25.23
N SER A 445 -36.69 -52.08 24.14
CA SER A 445 -36.38 -53.48 23.79
C SER A 445 -34.93 -53.76 24.19
N ALA A 446 -34.63 -54.95 24.68
CA ALA A 446 -33.29 -55.32 25.07
C ALA A 446 -32.95 -56.77 24.73
N GLY A 447 -31.66 -56.97 24.41
CA GLY A 447 -31.11 -58.29 24.21
C GLY A 447 -29.88 -58.52 25.08
N GLY A 448 -29.78 -59.73 25.67
CA GLY A 448 -28.68 -60.09 26.55
C GLY A 448 -27.81 -61.20 25.98
N ALA A 449 -26.53 -61.20 26.33
CA ALA A 449 -25.57 -62.25 26.05
C ALA A 449 -24.73 -62.57 27.28
N ALA A 450 -24.63 -63.83 27.61
CA ALA A 450 -23.79 -64.31 28.71
C ALA A 450 -22.30 -64.28 28.28
N TYR A 451 -21.44 -63.73 29.15
CA TYR A 451 -20.00 -63.82 28.93
C TYR A 451 -19.37 -64.78 29.97
N PRO A 452 -18.35 -65.57 29.59
CA PRO A 452 -17.73 -65.61 28.26
C PRO A 452 -18.45 -66.47 27.21
N ASP A 453 -19.49 -67.20 27.54
CA ASP A 453 -20.11 -68.29 26.77
C ASP A 453 -20.64 -67.82 25.40
N GLN A 454 -21.21 -66.65 25.32
CA GLN A 454 -21.80 -66.10 24.08
C GLN A 454 -20.98 -64.97 23.47
N GLY A 455 -19.77 -64.69 24.03
CA GLY A 455 -18.80 -63.75 23.49
C GLY A 455 -17.62 -63.52 24.44
N GLU A 456 -16.40 -63.60 23.90
CA GLU A 456 -15.15 -63.44 24.67
C GLU A 456 -14.56 -62.00 24.52
N ASP A 457 -15.09 -61.21 23.60
CA ASP A 457 -14.70 -59.81 23.39
C ASP A 457 -15.92 -58.91 23.22
N PHE A 458 -15.68 -57.58 23.28
CA PHE A 458 -16.76 -56.59 23.18
C PHE A 458 -17.57 -56.72 21.89
N VAL A 459 -16.92 -57.03 20.76
CA VAL A 459 -17.58 -57.08 19.45
C VAL A 459 -18.49 -58.34 19.34
N SER A 460 -18.03 -59.48 19.83
CA SER A 460 -18.81 -60.69 19.84
C SER A 460 -20.01 -60.62 20.78
N LEU A 461 -19.85 -59.99 21.97
CA LEU A 461 -20.95 -59.71 22.89
C LEU A 461 -21.98 -58.75 22.30
N CYS A 462 -21.56 -57.67 21.65
CA CYS A 462 -22.49 -56.79 20.96
C CYS A 462 -23.29 -57.53 19.90
N ARG A 463 -22.66 -58.37 19.08
CA ARG A 463 -23.34 -59.17 18.03
C ARG A 463 -24.35 -60.16 18.64
N SER A 464 -23.97 -60.80 19.73
CA SER A 464 -24.83 -61.77 20.38
C SER A 464 -26.06 -61.10 21.05
N ALA A 465 -25.84 -59.99 21.74
CA ALA A 465 -26.91 -59.24 22.37
C ALA A 465 -27.83 -58.53 21.35
N ASP A 466 -27.26 -58.00 20.26
CA ASP A 466 -28.01 -57.36 19.17
C ASP A 466 -28.92 -58.39 18.45
N ALA A 467 -28.44 -59.62 18.23
CA ALA A 467 -29.27 -60.67 17.68
C ALA A 467 -30.51 -61.01 18.58
N ALA A 468 -30.34 -61.06 19.91
CA ALA A 468 -31.44 -61.23 20.84
C ALA A 468 -32.38 -60.02 20.87
N LEU A 469 -31.84 -58.81 20.80
CA LEU A 469 -32.59 -57.55 20.69
C LEU A 469 -33.45 -57.54 19.42
N TYR A 470 -32.87 -57.96 18.28
CA TYR A 470 -33.59 -58.03 17.03
C TYR A 470 -34.81 -58.96 17.09
N GLU A 471 -34.68 -60.10 17.78
CA GLU A 471 -35.81 -61.01 18.00
C GLU A 471 -36.91 -60.36 18.87
N VAL A 472 -36.54 -59.59 19.91
CA VAL A 472 -37.49 -58.85 20.72
C VAL A 472 -38.23 -57.81 19.87
N LYS A 473 -37.52 -57.05 19.03
CA LYS A 473 -38.14 -56.04 18.16
C LYS A 473 -39.11 -56.67 17.15
N GLN A 474 -38.86 -57.86 16.65
CA GLN A 474 -39.78 -58.59 15.74
C GLN A 474 -41.01 -59.13 16.45
N ASN A 475 -40.95 -59.48 17.74
CA ASN A 475 -42.02 -60.08 18.52
C ASN A 475 -42.90 -59.07 19.28
N GLY A 476 -42.89 -57.79 18.90
CA GLY A 476 -43.81 -56.80 19.46
C GLY A 476 -43.14 -55.69 20.26
N LYS A 477 -41.81 -55.72 20.45
CA LYS A 477 -41.02 -54.76 21.25
C LYS A 477 -41.33 -54.81 22.75
N GLY A 478 -40.71 -53.92 23.55
CA GLY A 478 -40.97 -53.74 24.94
C GLY A 478 -40.64 -54.93 25.85
N ASP A 479 -39.72 -55.78 25.42
CA ASP A 479 -39.35 -57.01 26.13
C ASP A 479 -37.84 -57.19 26.23
N PHE A 480 -37.39 -58.16 27.01
CA PHE A 480 -35.98 -58.52 27.15
C PHE A 480 -35.79 -60.05 26.90
N ARG A 481 -34.78 -60.38 26.11
CA ARG A 481 -34.38 -61.77 25.92
C ARG A 481 -32.87 -61.94 26.02
N VAL A 482 -32.46 -63.02 26.64
CA VAL A 482 -31.09 -63.49 26.58
C VAL A 482 -30.97 -64.43 25.37
N LYS A 483 -29.88 -64.31 24.61
CA LYS A 483 -29.62 -65.19 23.52
C LYS A 483 -29.63 -66.63 23.97
N SER A 484 -30.38 -67.49 23.28
CA SER A 484 -30.40 -68.90 23.52
C SER A 484 -29.15 -69.61 23.04
#